data_af4c760efbe6fb8fd4f69a00c4aff164
#
_entry.id   af4c760efbe6fb8fd4f69a00c4aff164
#
_cell.length_a   1.000
_cell.length_b   1.000
_cell.length_c   1.000
_cell.angle_alpha   90.00
_cell.angle_beta   90.00
_cell.angle_gamma   90.00
#
_symmetry.space_group_name_H-M   'P 1'
#
loop_
_entity.id
_entity.type
_entity.pdbx_description
1 polymer ?
#
loop_
_entity_poly.entity_id
_entity_poly.type
_entity_poly.pdbx_seq_one_letter_code
_entity_poly.pdbx_strand_id
1 'polypeptide(L)'
;MSFGRRLHDLRMRRAMSLQDVADAVGMSKAHVWNLEKGLSENPSIELVTKLADLFRVRIADLVGENPDAPDEDPAVVAMFRDLKQLDERDRETIKVLMDQMKRRPDSKG
;
A
#
# COMPACT_ATOMS: atom_id res chain seq x y z
N MET A 1 -6.57 1.42 -7.91
CA MET A 1 -5.55 0.38 -8.20
C MET A 1 -4.96 -0.10 -6.89
N SER A 2 -4.85 -1.39 -6.71
CA SER A 2 -4.30 -1.97 -5.49
C SER A 2 -2.77 -1.93 -5.48
N PHE A 3 -2.20 -2.15 -4.31
CA PHE A 3 -0.75 -2.27 -4.18
C PHE A 3 -0.19 -3.34 -5.13
N GLY A 4 -0.82 -4.51 -5.16
CA GLY A 4 -0.35 -5.60 -6.01
C GLY A 4 -0.35 -5.23 -7.49
N ARG A 5 -1.39 -4.53 -7.93
CA ARG A 5 -1.47 -4.09 -9.32
C ARG A 5 -0.40 -3.06 -9.64
N ARG A 6 -0.15 -2.13 -8.72
CA ARG A 6 0.90 -1.13 -8.90
C ARG A 6 2.27 -1.79 -8.99
N LEU A 7 2.50 -2.76 -8.11
CA LEU A 7 3.75 -3.52 -8.13
C LEU A 7 3.92 -4.25 -9.46
N HIS A 8 2.87 -4.92 -9.90
CA HIS A 8 2.89 -5.63 -11.19
C HIS A 8 3.22 -4.68 -12.34
N ASP A 9 2.54 -3.54 -12.40
CA ASP A 9 2.74 -2.58 -13.49
C ASP A 9 4.16 -2.03 -13.51
N LEU A 10 4.72 -1.72 -12.33
CA LEU A 10 6.09 -1.23 -12.23
C LEU A 10 7.08 -2.29 -12.69
N ARG A 11 6.87 -3.53 -12.27
CA ARG A 11 7.71 -4.64 -12.68
C ARG A 11 7.70 -4.82 -14.20
N MET A 12 6.52 -4.78 -14.80
CA MET A 12 6.37 -4.95 -16.24
C MET A 12 7.05 -3.80 -17.01
N ARG A 13 6.93 -2.59 -16.50
CA ARG A 13 7.59 -1.42 -17.13
C ARG A 13 9.10 -1.55 -17.13
N ARG A 14 9.66 -2.24 -16.13
CA ARG A 14 11.10 -2.44 -16.03
C ARG A 14 11.53 -3.73 -16.69
N ALA A 15 10.60 -4.46 -17.32
CA ALA A 15 10.86 -5.74 -17.96
C ALA A 15 11.55 -6.72 -17.01
N MET A 16 11.12 -6.73 -15.74
CA MET A 16 11.67 -7.63 -14.73
C MET A 16 10.76 -8.83 -14.54
N SER A 17 11.36 -9.98 -14.29
CA SER A 17 10.62 -11.17 -13.91
C SER A 17 10.27 -11.12 -12.42
N LEU A 18 9.37 -12.03 -12.00
CA LEU A 18 9.09 -12.17 -10.57
C LEU A 18 10.37 -12.51 -9.80
N GLN A 19 11.21 -13.37 -10.37
CA GLN A 19 12.47 -13.75 -9.74
C GLN A 19 13.43 -12.58 -9.64
N ASP A 20 13.47 -11.73 -10.67
CA ASP A 20 14.33 -10.55 -10.65
C ASP A 20 13.99 -9.63 -9.47
N VAL A 21 12.71 -9.38 -9.27
CA VAL A 21 12.25 -8.55 -8.15
C VAL A 21 12.55 -9.25 -6.83
N ALA A 22 12.25 -10.54 -6.74
CA ALA A 22 12.50 -11.31 -5.52
C ALA A 22 13.97 -11.23 -5.11
N ASP A 23 14.88 -11.43 -6.06
CA ASP A 23 16.31 -11.37 -5.79
C ASP A 23 16.73 -9.97 -5.33
N ALA A 24 16.18 -8.94 -5.96
CA ALA A 24 16.57 -7.57 -5.66
C ALA A 24 16.15 -7.15 -4.25
N VAL A 25 15.04 -7.65 -3.75
CA VAL A 25 14.54 -7.26 -2.42
C VAL A 25 14.71 -8.36 -1.36
N GLY A 26 15.32 -9.47 -1.72
CA GLY A 26 15.66 -10.52 -0.75
C GLY A 26 14.47 -11.34 -0.29
N MET A 27 13.55 -11.67 -1.19
CA MET A 27 12.40 -12.50 -0.84
C MET A 27 12.22 -13.59 -1.90
N SER A 28 11.25 -14.48 -1.67
CA SER A 28 10.99 -15.56 -2.60
C SER A 28 10.12 -15.09 -3.77
N LYS A 29 10.27 -15.78 -4.90
CA LYS A 29 9.43 -15.54 -6.07
C LYS A 29 7.95 -15.70 -5.73
N ALA A 30 7.62 -16.73 -4.94
CA ALA A 30 6.24 -16.98 -4.54
C ALA A 30 5.68 -15.82 -3.73
N HIS A 31 6.48 -15.21 -2.89
CA HIS A 31 6.04 -14.08 -2.08
C HIS A 31 5.73 -12.86 -2.96
N VAL A 32 6.58 -12.58 -3.95
CA VAL A 32 6.33 -11.49 -4.89
C VAL A 32 5.03 -11.75 -5.65
N TRP A 33 4.84 -12.98 -6.11
CA TRP A 33 3.61 -13.36 -6.81
C TRP A 33 2.39 -13.13 -5.93
N ASN A 34 2.46 -13.55 -4.66
CA ASN A 34 1.37 -13.35 -3.72
C ASN A 34 1.04 -11.88 -3.52
N LEU A 35 2.07 -11.03 -3.44
CA LEU A 35 1.87 -9.59 -3.30
C LEU A 35 1.15 -9.02 -4.52
N GLU A 36 1.56 -9.43 -5.71
CA GLU A 36 0.95 -8.93 -6.95
C GLU A 36 -0.50 -9.37 -7.10
N LYS A 37 -0.82 -10.56 -6.62
CA LYS A 37 -2.18 -11.10 -6.71
C LYS A 37 -3.07 -10.65 -5.55
N GLY A 38 -2.53 -9.91 -4.60
CA GLY A 38 -3.30 -9.47 -3.45
C GLY A 38 -3.60 -10.56 -2.45
N LEU A 39 -2.85 -11.66 -2.49
CA LEU A 39 -3.05 -12.79 -1.59
C LEU A 39 -2.31 -12.61 -0.27
N SER A 40 -1.29 -11.76 -0.25
CA SER A 40 -0.60 -11.42 0.98
C SER A 40 -1.26 -10.22 1.61
N GLU A 41 -1.35 -10.24 2.91
CA GLU A 41 -1.83 -9.09 3.65
C GLU A 41 -0.76 -8.01 3.66
N ASN A 42 -1.04 -6.93 4.33
CA ASN A 42 -0.22 -5.72 4.35
C ASN A 42 1.28 -5.99 4.28
N PRO A 43 1.96 -5.53 3.24
CA PRO A 43 3.42 -5.62 3.22
C PRO A 43 4.01 -4.75 4.32
N SER A 44 5.17 -5.14 4.85
CA SER A 44 5.85 -4.34 5.85
C SER A 44 6.35 -3.05 5.23
N ILE A 45 6.52 -2.02 6.06
CA ILE A 45 7.06 -0.75 5.57
C ILE A 45 8.49 -0.94 5.04
N GLU A 46 9.22 -1.85 5.63
CA GLU A 46 10.57 -2.16 5.17
C GLU A 46 10.55 -2.72 3.75
N LEU A 47 9.63 -3.65 3.47
CA LEU A 47 9.50 -4.23 2.14
C LEU A 47 9.03 -3.18 1.13
N VAL A 48 8.04 -2.38 1.49
CA VAL A 48 7.55 -1.33 0.61
C VAL A 48 8.67 -0.34 0.28
N THR A 49 9.49 0.01 1.26
CA THR A 49 10.62 0.90 1.05
C THR A 49 11.62 0.29 0.06
N LYS A 50 11.92 -0.99 0.21
CA LYS A 50 12.85 -1.66 -0.70
C LYS A 50 12.30 -1.71 -2.13
N LEU A 51 11.02 -1.97 -2.26
CA LEU A 51 10.37 -1.98 -3.58
C LEU A 51 10.36 -0.59 -4.20
N ALA A 52 10.06 0.43 -3.41
CA ALA A 52 10.05 1.81 -3.90
C ALA A 52 11.45 2.22 -4.37
N ASP A 53 12.48 1.86 -3.61
CA ASP A 53 13.86 2.13 -3.99
C ASP A 53 14.24 1.39 -5.27
N LEU A 54 13.83 0.13 -5.40
CA LEU A 54 14.13 -0.66 -6.59
C LEU A 54 13.55 -0.01 -7.84
N PHE A 55 12.31 0.44 -7.77
CA PHE A 55 11.63 1.03 -8.91
C PHE A 55 11.82 2.55 -9.00
N ARG A 56 12.52 3.14 -8.05
CA ARG A 56 12.79 4.59 -8.00
C ARG A 56 11.52 5.41 -8.03
N VAL A 57 10.55 5.00 -7.23
CA VAL A 57 9.30 5.71 -7.04
C VAL A 57 9.12 6.03 -5.57
N ARG A 58 8.18 6.92 -5.27
CA ARG A 58 7.87 7.22 -3.88
C ARG A 58 7.03 6.09 -3.29
N ILE A 59 7.10 5.94 -1.97
CA ILE A 59 6.27 4.96 -1.27
C ILE A 59 4.79 5.21 -1.57
N ALA A 60 4.39 6.48 -1.59
CA ALA A 60 3.00 6.85 -1.89
C ALA A 60 2.56 6.38 -3.29
N ASP A 61 3.47 6.40 -4.25
CA ASP A 61 3.16 5.93 -5.60
C ASP A 61 2.88 4.44 -5.62
N LEU A 62 3.55 3.71 -4.75
CA LEU A 62 3.41 2.25 -4.70
C LEU A 62 2.19 1.82 -3.89
N VAL A 63 1.94 2.46 -2.76
CA VAL A 63 0.83 2.08 -1.88
C VAL A 63 -0.48 2.79 -2.21
N GLY A 64 -0.43 3.82 -3.05
CA GLY A 64 -1.64 4.47 -3.49
C GLY A 64 -2.32 5.32 -2.44
N GLU A 65 -1.59 6.20 -1.81
CA GLU A 65 -2.13 7.06 -0.76
C GLU A 65 -2.89 8.27 -1.29
N ASN A 66 -3.00 8.40 -2.59
CA ASN A 66 -3.73 9.50 -3.18
C ASN A 66 -5.23 9.17 -3.19
N PRO A 67 -6.04 9.78 -2.34
CA PRO A 67 -7.47 9.47 -2.26
C PRO A 67 -8.25 9.89 -3.50
N ASP A 68 -7.67 10.74 -4.31
CA ASP A 68 -8.33 11.23 -5.53
C ASP A 68 -7.97 10.38 -6.75
N ALA A 69 -7.16 9.36 -6.59
CA ALA A 69 -6.80 8.47 -7.69
C ALA A 69 -8.04 7.75 -8.20
N PRO A 70 -8.29 7.76 -9.51
CA PRO A 70 -9.54 7.22 -10.04
C PRO A 70 -9.69 5.71 -9.88
N ASP A 71 -8.61 5.02 -9.60
CA ASP A 71 -8.61 3.57 -9.45
C ASP A 71 -8.65 3.13 -7.98
N GLU A 72 -8.83 4.07 -7.05
CA GLU A 72 -9.02 3.72 -5.66
C GLU A 72 -10.45 3.23 -5.41
N ASP A 73 -10.60 2.44 -4.35
CA ASP A 73 -11.92 1.96 -3.94
C ASP A 73 -12.84 3.16 -3.68
N PRO A 74 -14.02 3.24 -4.31
CA PRO A 74 -14.94 4.36 -4.11
C PRO A 74 -15.31 4.57 -2.65
N ALA A 75 -15.40 3.52 -1.85
CA ALA A 75 -15.71 3.65 -0.43
C ALA A 75 -14.58 4.36 0.32
N VAL A 76 -13.33 4.04 -0.03
CA VAL A 76 -12.17 4.71 0.57
C VAL A 76 -12.11 6.16 0.16
N VAL A 77 -12.35 6.45 -1.12
CA VAL A 77 -12.37 7.82 -1.62
C VAL A 77 -13.43 8.64 -0.88
N ALA A 78 -14.61 8.06 -0.68
CA ALA A 78 -15.70 8.74 0.05
C ALA A 78 -15.30 9.02 1.49
N MET A 79 -14.63 8.07 2.14
CA MET A 79 -14.13 8.27 3.51
C MET A 79 -13.18 9.46 3.60
N PHE A 80 -12.21 9.54 2.70
CA PHE A 80 -11.28 10.64 2.69
C PHE A 80 -11.96 11.97 2.43
N ARG A 81 -12.94 11.96 1.53
CA ARG A 81 -13.71 13.16 1.24
C ARG A 81 -14.48 13.65 2.46
N ASP A 82 -15.11 12.70 3.17
CA ASP A 82 -15.83 13.02 4.40
C ASP A 82 -14.91 13.55 5.48
N LEU A 83 -13.72 12.95 5.60
CA LEU A 83 -12.72 13.42 6.56
C LEU A 83 -12.29 14.85 6.29
N LYS A 84 -12.17 15.23 5.02
CA LYS A 84 -11.80 16.59 4.64
C LYS A 84 -12.87 17.60 5.02
N GLN A 85 -14.12 17.19 5.11
CA GLN A 85 -15.22 18.07 5.46
C GLN A 85 -15.38 18.24 6.96
N LEU A 86 -14.74 17.40 7.75
CA LEU A 86 -14.78 17.52 9.21
C LEU A 86 -13.92 18.69 9.65
N ASP A 87 -14.26 19.26 10.81
CA ASP A 87 -13.41 20.29 11.37
C ASP A 87 -12.13 19.64 11.93
N GLU A 88 -11.18 20.48 12.30
CA GLU A 88 -9.87 20.01 12.72
C GLU A 88 -9.95 19.12 13.96
N ARG A 89 -10.84 19.46 14.88
CA ARG A 89 -11.02 18.68 16.13
C ARG A 89 -11.53 17.27 15.83
N ASP A 90 -12.50 17.16 14.94
CA ASP A 90 -13.08 15.86 14.59
C ASP A 90 -12.09 14.99 13.84
N ARG A 91 -11.32 15.59 12.95
CA ARG A 91 -10.27 14.87 12.25
C ARG A 91 -9.21 14.33 13.20
N GLU A 92 -8.85 15.12 14.19
CA GLU A 92 -7.87 14.71 15.18
C GLU A 92 -8.38 13.52 15.99
N THR A 93 -9.64 13.55 16.39
CA THR A 93 -10.27 12.45 17.13
C THR A 93 -10.23 11.16 16.32
N ILE A 94 -10.59 11.23 15.05
CA ILE A 94 -10.59 10.06 14.17
C ILE A 94 -9.17 9.53 13.99
N LYS A 95 -8.21 10.43 13.85
CA LYS A 95 -6.81 10.04 13.69
C LYS A 95 -6.31 9.27 14.91
N VAL A 96 -6.66 9.73 16.11
CA VAL A 96 -6.29 9.04 17.35
C VAL A 96 -6.91 7.65 17.40
N LEU A 97 -8.18 7.53 17.03
CA LEU A 97 -8.86 6.25 16.99
C LEU A 97 -8.20 5.29 16.01
N MET A 98 -7.85 5.76 14.84
CA MET A 98 -7.17 4.95 13.84
C MET A 98 -5.83 4.46 14.34
N ASP A 99 -5.07 5.31 15.01
CA ASP A 99 -3.79 4.93 15.58
C ASP A 99 -3.95 3.85 16.63
N GLN A 100 -4.95 3.97 17.50
CA GLN A 100 -5.23 2.97 18.52
C GLN A 100 -5.59 1.63 17.90
N MET A 101 -6.37 1.65 16.86
CA MET A 101 -6.75 0.43 16.15
C MET A 101 -5.55 -0.26 15.53
N LYS A 102 -4.62 0.51 14.98
CA LYS A 102 -3.40 -0.05 14.41
C LYS A 102 -2.48 -0.68 15.43
N ARG A 103 -2.51 -0.17 16.67
CA ARG A 103 -1.62 -0.64 17.73
C ARG A 103 -2.13 -1.85 18.48
N ARG A 104 -3.39 -2.20 18.29
CA ARG A 104 -3.96 -3.34 18.99
C ARG A 104 -3.34 -4.63 18.49
N PRO A 105 -2.75 -5.44 19.36
CA PRO A 105 -2.20 -6.73 18.92
C PRO A 105 -3.27 -7.66 18.38
N ASP A 106 -4.46 -7.62 18.97
CA ASP A 106 -5.57 -8.47 18.57
C ASP A 106 -6.26 -7.98 17.30
N SER A 107 -6.00 -6.75 16.88
CA SER A 107 -6.60 -6.23 15.67
C SER A 107 -6.09 -6.94 14.43
N LYS A 108 -5.07 -7.74 14.59
CA LYS A 108 -4.56 -8.56 13.51
C LYS A 108 -5.35 -9.82 13.32
N GLY A 109 -6.11 -10.08 14.26
CA GLY A 109 -7.00 -11.23 14.36
C GLY A 109 -7.00 -12.04 13.21
#